data_30fa21cda40dcd7796b8dfbe46d8d790
#
_entry.id   30fa21cda40dcd7796b8dfbe46d8d790
#
_cell.length_a   1.000
_cell.length_b   1.000
_cell.length_c   1.000
_cell.angle_alpha   90.00
_cell.angle_beta   90.00
_cell.angle_gamma   90.00
#
_symmetry.space_group_name_H-M   'P 1'
#
loop_
_entity.id
_entity.type
_entity.pdbx_description
1 polymer ?
#
loop_
_entity_poly.entity_id
_entity_poly.type
_entity_poly.pdbx_seq_one_letter_code
_entity_poly.pdbx_strand_id
1 'polypeptide(L)'
;MGHIELAAPVSHIWYFKGTPSRIGQVLEISQKRLEEILYFTKYIVLDPGNTGELIKKQLLSEKEYLDAREKYGDEFSAEMGAEAIQKLLQEYDPERYDVFKNRLIMSGKISLGGKKSECTHSPLTCDCDECKKFSELDVEWKNNLEVVSEDLKEELKGLPSGQKKIKLLKRLEIIEAFRLSGNKPEWMVLNVIPVIPPDLRPMVMLDGGRYATSDLNDLYRRVINRNNRLKRMLELEAPDIIIRNEKRMLQEAVDALIDNGRHGRPVTGPNNRALKSLSDMLKGKQGRFRQNL
;
A
#
# COMPACT_ATOMS: atom_id res chain seq x y z
N MET A 1 -0.03 21.64 13.11
CA MET A 1 -0.77 20.39 13.36
C MET A 1 0.26 19.34 13.77
N GLY A 2 0.03 18.64 14.87
CA GLY A 2 0.96 17.59 15.32
C GLY A 2 0.96 16.38 14.38
N HIS A 3 2.01 15.56 14.44
CA HIS A 3 2.10 14.32 13.68
C HIS A 3 2.80 13.25 14.50
N ILE A 4 2.61 11.99 14.11
CA ILE A 4 3.26 10.81 14.68
C ILE A 4 4.02 10.13 13.55
N GLU A 5 5.35 10.14 13.65
CA GLU A 5 6.21 9.36 12.76
C GLU A 5 6.16 7.89 13.18
N LEU A 6 5.76 7.04 12.26
CA LEU A 6 5.64 5.60 12.50
C LEU A 6 6.99 4.91 12.38
N ALA A 7 7.25 3.96 13.26
CA ALA A 7 8.46 3.13 13.25
C ALA A 7 8.46 2.12 12.08
N ALA A 8 7.29 1.81 11.53
CA ALA A 8 7.11 1.00 10.33
C ALA A 8 5.92 1.54 9.53
N PRO A 9 5.94 1.44 8.20
CA PRO A 9 4.82 1.82 7.35
C PRO A 9 3.55 1.05 7.70
N VAL A 10 2.39 1.71 7.56
CA VAL A 10 1.07 1.15 7.87
C VAL A 10 0.12 1.41 6.70
N SER A 11 -0.60 0.41 6.27
CA SER A 11 -1.59 0.55 5.20
C SER A 11 -2.83 1.32 5.68
N HIS A 12 -3.33 2.25 4.86
CA HIS A 12 -4.57 2.95 5.17
C HIS A 12 -5.78 2.03 4.94
N ILE A 13 -6.56 1.79 6.01
CA ILE A 13 -7.67 0.82 6.03
C ILE A 13 -8.73 1.08 4.94
N TRP A 14 -9.00 2.32 4.55
CA TRP A 14 -10.00 2.63 3.52
C TRP A 14 -9.56 2.20 2.12
N TYR A 15 -8.26 2.25 1.83
CA TYR A 15 -7.72 1.80 0.54
C TYR A 15 -7.53 0.29 0.50
N PHE A 16 -7.37 -0.33 1.67
CA PHE A 16 -7.26 -1.78 1.81
C PHE A 16 -8.63 -2.49 1.87
N LYS A 17 -9.50 -2.09 2.82
CA LYS A 17 -10.82 -2.74 3.07
C LYS A 17 -11.98 -2.11 2.28
N GLY A 18 -11.70 -1.29 1.28
CA GLY A 18 -12.71 -0.80 0.34
C GLY A 18 -13.32 -1.96 -0.47
N THR A 19 -14.51 -1.77 -1.00
CA THR A 19 -15.17 -2.71 -1.91
C THR A 19 -15.38 -2.05 -3.28
N PRO A 20 -14.51 -2.29 -4.24
CA PRO A 20 -13.28 -3.10 -4.23
C PRO A 20 -12.08 -2.43 -3.52
N SER A 21 -11.08 -3.23 -3.10
CA SER A 21 -9.84 -2.71 -2.53
C SER A 21 -9.05 -1.93 -3.57
N ARG A 22 -8.72 -0.68 -3.29
CA ARG A 22 -7.95 0.16 -4.23
C ARG A 22 -6.52 -0.33 -4.40
N ILE A 23 -5.84 -0.66 -3.31
CA ILE A 23 -4.52 -1.30 -3.33
C ILE A 23 -4.56 -2.60 -4.13
N GLY A 24 -5.60 -3.43 -3.88
CA GLY A 24 -5.77 -4.69 -4.59
C GLY A 24 -6.00 -4.54 -6.09
N GLN A 25 -6.65 -3.45 -6.52
CA GLN A 25 -6.87 -3.18 -7.95
C GLN A 25 -5.60 -2.69 -8.65
N VAL A 26 -4.81 -1.83 -8.00
CA VAL A 26 -3.52 -1.38 -8.57
C VAL A 26 -2.57 -2.56 -8.70
N LEU A 27 -2.38 -3.35 -7.65
CA LEU A 27 -1.42 -4.46 -7.59
C LEU A 27 -1.92 -5.78 -8.20
N GLU A 28 -3.21 -5.89 -8.58
CA GLU A 28 -3.87 -7.13 -9.02
C GLU A 28 -3.87 -8.25 -7.95
N ILE A 29 -3.86 -7.85 -6.69
CA ILE A 29 -3.87 -8.77 -5.57
C ILE A 29 -5.28 -8.82 -4.97
N SER A 30 -5.81 -10.03 -4.70
CA SER A 30 -7.12 -10.17 -4.07
C SER A 30 -7.08 -9.64 -2.63
N GLN A 31 -8.22 -9.13 -2.14
CA GLN A 31 -8.34 -8.58 -0.79
C GLN A 31 -7.91 -9.56 0.30
N LYS A 32 -8.22 -10.87 0.14
CA LYS A 32 -7.80 -11.90 1.07
C LYS A 32 -6.28 -12.06 1.12
N ARG A 33 -5.63 -12.06 -0.05
CA ARG A 33 -4.15 -12.13 -0.14
C ARG A 33 -3.50 -10.90 0.47
N LEU A 34 -4.05 -9.71 0.23
CA LEU A 34 -3.59 -8.47 0.88
C LEU A 34 -3.68 -8.54 2.41
N GLU A 35 -4.77 -9.09 2.92
CA GLU A 35 -4.95 -9.30 4.36
C GLU A 35 -3.86 -10.22 4.94
N GLU A 36 -3.58 -11.33 4.27
CA GLU A 36 -2.53 -12.26 4.67
C GLU A 36 -1.14 -11.62 4.71
N ILE A 37 -0.84 -10.67 3.79
CA ILE A 37 0.41 -9.93 3.77
C ILE A 37 0.46 -8.87 4.87
N LEU A 38 -0.55 -7.98 4.92
CA LEU A 38 -0.59 -6.82 5.80
C LEU A 38 -0.59 -7.18 7.29
N TYR A 39 -1.19 -8.33 7.64
CA TYR A 39 -1.22 -8.82 9.02
C TYR A 39 -0.19 -9.91 9.32
N PHE A 40 0.89 -9.96 8.52
CA PHE A 40 2.08 -10.78 8.79
C PHE A 40 1.80 -12.28 8.88
N THR A 41 0.90 -12.78 8.03
CA THR A 41 0.59 -14.22 7.94
C THR A 41 1.40 -14.90 6.83
N LYS A 42 1.66 -14.19 5.71
CA LYS A 42 2.41 -14.72 4.57
C LYS A 42 3.39 -13.69 4.02
N TYR A 43 4.47 -14.20 3.44
CA TYR A 43 5.42 -13.40 2.66
C TYR A 43 4.90 -13.17 1.26
N ILE A 44 5.28 -12.05 0.66
CA ILE A 44 5.10 -11.78 -0.77
C ILE A 44 6.47 -11.65 -1.43
N VAL A 45 6.65 -12.33 -2.56
CA VAL A 45 7.86 -12.23 -3.36
C VAL A 45 7.87 -10.89 -4.08
N LEU A 46 8.86 -10.06 -3.76
CA LEU A 46 9.10 -8.76 -4.40
C LEU A 46 9.94 -8.94 -5.67
N ASP A 47 11.05 -9.65 -5.55
CA ASP A 47 11.93 -9.99 -6.65
C ASP A 47 12.21 -11.50 -6.62
N PRO A 48 11.87 -12.25 -7.69
CA PRO A 48 12.14 -13.66 -7.77
C PRO A 48 13.62 -13.98 -8.08
N GLY A 49 14.43 -12.99 -8.51
CA GLY A 49 15.80 -13.23 -8.94
C GLY A 49 15.91 -14.27 -10.07
N ASN A 50 17.00 -15.04 -10.09
CA ASN A 50 17.26 -16.06 -11.09
C ASN A 50 16.77 -17.46 -10.66
N THR A 51 15.81 -17.56 -9.73
CA THR A 51 15.40 -18.84 -9.14
C THR A 51 14.61 -19.76 -10.10
N GLY A 52 14.01 -19.21 -11.16
CA GLY A 52 13.21 -19.95 -12.16
C GLY A 52 11.90 -20.56 -11.66
N GLU A 53 11.75 -20.78 -10.36
CA GLU A 53 10.55 -21.37 -9.74
C GLU A 53 9.65 -20.35 -9.05
N LEU A 54 10.22 -19.26 -8.53
CA LEU A 54 9.48 -18.21 -7.84
C LEU A 54 8.92 -17.20 -8.84
N ILE A 55 7.71 -16.74 -8.56
CA ILE A 55 7.02 -15.73 -9.40
C ILE A 55 6.81 -14.46 -8.58
N LYS A 56 7.04 -13.30 -9.19
CA LYS A 56 6.77 -12.00 -8.57
C LYS A 56 5.31 -11.92 -8.07
N LYS A 57 5.10 -11.38 -6.87
CA LYS A 57 3.81 -11.34 -6.17
C LYS A 57 3.26 -12.70 -5.73
N GLN A 58 4.05 -13.76 -5.77
CA GLN A 58 3.69 -15.05 -5.17
C GLN A 58 3.65 -14.92 -3.66
N LEU A 59 2.68 -15.60 -3.03
CA LEU A 59 2.61 -15.68 -1.57
C LEU A 59 3.27 -16.96 -1.10
N LEU A 60 4.13 -16.82 -0.10
CA LEU A 60 4.82 -17.92 0.57
C LEU A 60 4.37 -18.00 2.03
N SER A 61 4.09 -19.19 2.51
CA SER A 61 3.98 -19.45 3.95
C SER A 61 5.36 -19.36 4.60
N GLU A 62 5.42 -19.29 5.91
CA GLU A 62 6.71 -19.24 6.62
C GLU A 62 7.60 -20.44 6.30
N LYS A 63 6.99 -21.64 6.19
CA LYS A 63 7.71 -22.85 5.81
C LYS A 63 8.28 -22.76 4.38
N GLU A 64 7.46 -22.41 3.41
CA GLU A 64 7.87 -22.24 2.01
C GLU A 64 8.94 -21.16 1.85
N TYR A 65 8.88 -20.09 2.66
CA TYR A 65 9.92 -19.06 2.68
C TYR A 65 11.25 -19.59 3.22
N LEU A 66 11.24 -20.38 4.30
CA LEU A 66 12.45 -20.98 4.85
C LEU A 66 13.05 -21.99 3.88
N ASP A 67 12.23 -22.87 3.29
CA ASP A 67 12.65 -23.84 2.28
C ASP A 67 13.26 -23.13 1.05
N ALA A 68 12.65 -22.04 0.59
CA ALA A 68 13.17 -21.23 -0.51
C ALA A 68 14.50 -20.54 -0.14
N ARG A 69 14.61 -20.02 1.10
CA ARG A 69 15.83 -19.37 1.58
C ARG A 69 16.99 -20.36 1.75
N GLU A 70 16.72 -21.58 2.16
CA GLU A 70 17.71 -22.65 2.22
C GLU A 70 18.19 -23.05 0.81
N LYS A 71 17.29 -23.08 -0.17
CA LYS A 71 17.57 -23.48 -1.55
C LYS A 71 18.28 -22.41 -2.36
N TYR A 72 17.85 -21.14 -2.24
CA TYR A 72 18.26 -20.02 -3.11
C TYR A 72 19.07 -18.93 -2.37
N GLY A 73 19.21 -19.00 -1.05
CA GLY A 73 19.93 -18.01 -0.25
C GLY A 73 19.32 -16.60 -0.39
N ASP A 74 20.14 -15.63 -0.77
CA ASP A 74 19.78 -14.23 -0.92
C ASP A 74 19.49 -13.83 -2.39
N GLU A 75 19.32 -14.81 -3.31
CA GLU A 75 19.04 -14.52 -4.73
C GLU A 75 17.63 -14.00 -4.98
N PHE A 76 16.72 -14.13 -4.05
CA PHE A 76 15.36 -13.62 -4.13
C PHE A 76 15.03 -12.71 -2.95
N SER A 77 14.05 -11.83 -3.13
CA SER A 77 13.55 -10.95 -2.08
C SER A 77 12.05 -11.21 -1.81
N ALA A 78 11.73 -11.49 -0.55
CA ALA A 78 10.34 -11.63 -0.11
C ALA A 78 10.16 -11.01 1.27
N GLU A 79 9.09 -10.25 1.46
CA GLU A 79 8.81 -9.49 2.67
C GLU A 79 7.35 -9.62 3.10
N MET A 80 7.04 -9.13 4.31
CA MET A 80 5.69 -9.08 4.88
C MET A 80 5.29 -7.65 5.23
N GLY A 81 3.97 -7.45 5.40
CA GLY A 81 3.43 -6.21 5.95
C GLY A 81 3.24 -5.10 4.93
N ALA A 82 2.93 -3.91 5.43
CA ALA A 82 2.66 -2.74 4.61
C ALA A 82 3.92 -2.22 3.89
N GLU A 83 5.11 -2.51 4.41
CA GLU A 83 6.40 -2.18 3.81
C GLU A 83 6.59 -2.87 2.44
N ALA A 84 6.28 -4.17 2.37
CA ALA A 84 6.30 -4.92 1.12
C ALA A 84 5.31 -4.35 0.09
N ILE A 85 4.11 -4.00 0.54
CA ILE A 85 3.09 -3.38 -0.31
C ILE A 85 3.52 -1.99 -0.79
N GLN A 86 4.17 -1.19 0.06
CA GLN A 86 4.70 0.11 -0.30
C GLN A 86 5.75 0.00 -1.40
N LYS A 87 6.71 -0.94 -1.29
CA LYS A 87 7.73 -1.19 -2.31
C LYS A 87 7.11 -1.58 -3.66
N LEU A 88 6.10 -2.44 -3.66
CA LEU A 88 5.37 -2.80 -4.87
C LEU A 88 4.60 -1.62 -5.49
N LEU A 89 4.04 -0.72 -4.67
CA LEU A 89 3.34 0.48 -5.15
C LEU A 89 4.30 1.54 -5.70
N GLN A 90 5.52 1.62 -5.18
CA GLN A 90 6.58 2.51 -5.68
C GLN A 90 6.97 2.20 -7.13
N GLU A 91 6.80 0.97 -7.59
CA GLU A 91 7.06 0.61 -8.98
C GLU A 91 6.11 1.32 -9.96
N TYR A 92 4.94 1.77 -9.51
CA TYR A 92 3.94 2.49 -10.32
C TYR A 92 4.14 4.01 -10.31
N ASP A 93 5.25 4.53 -9.77
CA ASP A 93 5.53 5.97 -9.72
C ASP A 93 5.95 6.50 -11.11
N PRO A 94 5.24 7.49 -11.69
CA PRO A 94 5.58 8.07 -12.98
C PRO A 94 6.95 8.77 -12.99
N GLU A 95 7.35 9.41 -11.88
CA GLU A 95 8.67 10.08 -11.81
C GLU A 95 9.83 9.08 -11.91
N ARG A 96 9.64 7.87 -11.41
CA ARG A 96 10.63 6.80 -11.52
C ARG A 96 10.88 6.38 -12.96
N TYR A 97 9.83 6.39 -13.77
CA TYR A 97 9.90 6.13 -15.20
C TYR A 97 10.75 7.19 -15.94
N ASP A 98 10.52 8.46 -15.66
CA ASP A 98 11.27 9.54 -16.30
C ASP A 98 12.76 9.52 -15.93
N VAL A 99 13.08 9.24 -14.66
CA VAL A 99 14.47 9.07 -14.19
C VAL A 99 15.13 7.88 -14.89
N PHE A 100 14.41 6.77 -15.03
CA PHE A 100 14.89 5.56 -15.67
C PHE A 100 15.10 5.78 -17.18
N LYS A 101 14.14 6.38 -17.88
CA LYS A 101 14.22 6.76 -19.28
C LYS A 101 15.40 7.67 -19.54
N ASN A 102 15.57 8.72 -18.72
CA ASN A 102 16.69 9.64 -18.82
C ASN A 102 18.03 8.93 -18.56
N ARG A 103 18.11 7.99 -17.62
CA ARG A 103 19.31 7.18 -17.36
C ARG A 103 19.68 6.29 -18.55
N LEU A 104 18.70 5.67 -19.21
CA LEU A 104 18.93 4.89 -20.44
C LEU A 104 19.43 5.77 -21.59
N ILE A 105 18.87 6.97 -21.75
CA ILE A 105 19.32 7.95 -22.73
C ILE A 105 20.77 8.36 -22.45
N MET A 106 21.08 8.71 -21.20
CA MET A 106 22.42 9.13 -20.78
C MET A 106 23.47 8.00 -20.85
N SER A 107 23.05 6.74 -20.67
CA SER A 107 23.93 5.58 -20.81
C SER A 107 24.21 5.18 -22.27
N GLY A 108 23.65 5.90 -23.26
CA GLY A 108 23.79 5.60 -24.68
C GLY A 108 23.04 4.34 -25.14
N LYS A 109 22.24 3.74 -24.27
CA LYS A 109 21.44 2.55 -24.58
C LYS A 109 20.22 2.90 -25.43
N ILE A 110 19.79 4.17 -25.41
CA ILE A 110 18.73 4.73 -26.28
C ILE A 110 19.25 6.07 -26.79
N SER A 111 19.33 6.27 -28.11
CA SER A 111 19.67 7.56 -28.69
C SER A 111 18.43 8.37 -29.05
N LEU A 112 18.31 9.55 -28.47
CA LEU A 112 17.32 10.59 -28.83
C LEU A 112 17.75 11.35 -30.10
N GLY A 113 18.06 10.72 -31.20
CA GLY A 113 18.49 11.54 -32.34
C GLY A 113 19.07 10.84 -33.54
N GLY A 114 19.01 9.56 -33.58
CA GLY A 114 19.31 8.82 -34.81
C GLY A 114 18.08 8.69 -35.65
N LYS A 115 18.07 9.30 -36.86
CA LYS A 115 17.15 9.10 -37.98
C LYS A 115 15.84 8.43 -37.60
N LYS A 116 14.71 9.12 -37.75
CA LYS A 116 13.36 8.56 -37.57
C LYS A 116 13.38 7.06 -37.83
N SER A 117 13.53 6.23 -36.80
CA SER A 117 13.15 4.85 -36.89
C SER A 117 11.65 4.90 -37.10
N GLU A 118 11.13 4.24 -38.12
CA GLU A 118 9.72 4.22 -38.51
C GLU A 118 8.82 3.58 -37.45
N CYS A 119 9.32 3.40 -36.23
CA CYS A 119 8.63 2.79 -35.13
C CYS A 119 7.80 3.83 -34.37
N THR A 120 6.60 4.11 -34.86
CA THR A 120 5.57 4.93 -34.20
C THR A 120 4.75 4.17 -33.18
N HIS A 121 5.13 2.93 -32.84
CA HIS A 121 4.35 2.02 -32.00
C HIS A 121 4.86 1.99 -30.57
N SER A 122 3.96 1.65 -29.65
CA SER A 122 4.31 1.36 -28.25
C SER A 122 5.40 0.28 -28.19
N PRO A 123 6.45 0.44 -27.36
CA PRO A 123 7.52 -0.57 -27.20
C PRO A 123 7.01 -1.98 -26.84
N LEU A 124 5.77 -2.08 -26.32
CA LEU A 124 5.12 -3.32 -25.94
C LEU A 124 4.57 -4.16 -27.13
N THR A 125 4.30 -3.52 -28.26
CA THR A 125 3.65 -4.16 -29.40
C THR A 125 4.55 -4.27 -30.63
N CYS A 126 5.76 -3.71 -30.58
CA CYS A 126 6.70 -3.66 -31.69
C CYS A 126 7.76 -4.77 -31.59
N ASP A 127 7.93 -5.51 -32.69
CA ASP A 127 8.92 -6.59 -32.83
C ASP A 127 10.30 -6.16 -33.38
N CYS A 128 10.57 -4.84 -33.48
CA CYS A 128 11.87 -4.37 -33.95
C CYS A 128 12.98 -4.65 -32.92
N ASP A 129 14.23 -4.79 -33.40
CA ASP A 129 15.38 -5.14 -32.55
C ASP A 129 15.67 -4.12 -31.43
N GLU A 130 15.30 -2.86 -31.62
CA GLU A 130 15.43 -1.81 -30.60
C GLU A 130 14.35 -1.98 -29.51
N CYS A 131 13.11 -2.30 -29.88
CA CYS A 131 12.04 -2.58 -28.93
C CYS A 131 12.24 -3.92 -28.21
N LYS A 132 12.81 -4.94 -28.87
CA LYS A 132 13.21 -6.20 -28.21
C LYS A 132 14.29 -5.99 -27.18
N LYS A 133 15.32 -5.21 -27.48
CA LYS A 133 16.34 -4.81 -26.49
C LYS A 133 15.75 -4.02 -25.32
N PHE A 134 14.70 -3.25 -25.58
CA PHE A 134 13.97 -2.51 -24.57
C PHE A 134 13.15 -3.44 -23.66
N SER A 135 12.54 -4.48 -24.23
CA SER A 135 11.74 -5.47 -23.47
C SER A 135 12.60 -6.43 -22.63
N GLU A 136 13.85 -6.65 -23.03
CA GLU A 136 14.80 -7.48 -22.29
C GLU A 136 15.44 -6.72 -21.11
N LEU A 137 15.47 -5.37 -21.16
CA LEU A 137 16.24 -4.57 -20.23
C LEU A 137 15.56 -4.34 -18.89
N ASP A 138 14.23 -4.40 -18.77
CA ASP A 138 13.61 -4.29 -17.44
C ASP A 138 12.10 -4.57 -17.35
N VAL A 139 11.77 -5.40 -16.40
CA VAL A 139 10.40 -5.63 -15.92
C VAL A 139 9.84 -4.40 -15.16
N GLU A 140 10.70 -3.49 -14.70
CA GLU A 140 10.29 -2.33 -13.88
C GLU A 140 9.42 -1.30 -14.63
N TRP A 141 9.69 -1.03 -15.90
CA TRP A 141 8.92 -0.05 -16.66
C TRP A 141 7.49 -0.47 -16.99
N LYS A 142 7.21 -1.80 -17.03
CA LYS A 142 5.88 -2.36 -17.30
C LYS A 142 4.85 -1.98 -16.23
N ASN A 143 5.29 -1.53 -15.09
CA ASN A 143 4.43 -1.12 -13.99
C ASN A 143 4.16 0.39 -13.94
N ASN A 144 4.70 1.18 -14.89
CA ASN A 144 4.38 2.60 -14.96
C ASN A 144 2.87 2.81 -15.24
N LEU A 145 2.28 3.83 -14.61
CA LEU A 145 0.84 4.12 -14.72
C LEU A 145 0.38 4.39 -16.17
N GLU A 146 1.24 4.99 -17.00
CA GLU A 146 0.91 5.26 -18.41
C GLU A 146 0.85 3.98 -19.22
N VAL A 147 1.87 3.14 -19.08
CA VAL A 147 1.94 1.84 -19.78
C VAL A 147 0.80 0.94 -19.36
N VAL A 148 0.57 0.82 -18.05
CA VAL A 148 -0.55 0.01 -17.52
C VAL A 148 -1.91 0.54 -18.00
N SER A 149 -2.06 1.85 -18.14
CA SER A 149 -3.30 2.46 -18.66
C SER A 149 -3.51 2.11 -20.15
N GLU A 150 -2.46 2.17 -20.97
CA GLU A 150 -2.53 1.83 -22.39
C GLU A 150 -2.83 0.34 -22.60
N ASP A 151 -2.13 -0.54 -21.90
CA ASP A 151 -2.36 -2.00 -21.96
C ASP A 151 -3.80 -2.35 -21.56
N LEU A 152 -4.32 -1.75 -20.50
CA LEU A 152 -5.70 -1.97 -20.07
C LEU A 152 -6.72 -1.48 -21.10
N LYS A 153 -6.45 -0.35 -21.79
CA LYS A 153 -7.30 0.17 -22.87
C LYS A 153 -7.29 -0.77 -24.06
N GLU A 154 -6.15 -1.35 -24.42
CA GLU A 154 -6.04 -2.32 -25.51
C GLU A 154 -6.75 -3.62 -25.15
N GLU A 155 -6.53 -4.17 -23.96
CA GLU A 155 -7.23 -5.39 -23.50
C GLU A 155 -8.76 -5.20 -23.51
N LEU A 156 -9.25 -4.01 -23.14
CA LEU A 156 -10.68 -3.69 -23.13
C LEU A 156 -11.31 -3.67 -24.52
N LYS A 157 -10.56 -3.30 -25.57
CA LYS A 157 -11.08 -3.28 -26.96
C LYS A 157 -11.42 -4.68 -27.46
N GLY A 158 -10.65 -5.70 -27.04
CA GLY A 158 -10.82 -7.10 -27.49
C GLY A 158 -11.83 -7.91 -26.68
N LEU A 159 -12.35 -7.40 -25.54
CA LEU A 159 -13.18 -8.18 -24.64
C LEU A 159 -14.68 -7.98 -24.87
N PRO A 160 -15.46 -9.07 -24.93
CA PRO A 160 -16.92 -9.02 -24.95
C PRO A 160 -17.45 -8.46 -23.61
N SER A 161 -18.70 -8.00 -23.64
CA SER A 161 -19.38 -7.54 -22.41
C SER A 161 -19.46 -8.67 -21.38
N GLY A 162 -19.01 -8.41 -20.14
CA GLY A 162 -19.02 -9.40 -19.07
C GLY A 162 -18.36 -8.89 -17.77
N GLN A 163 -18.36 -9.73 -16.75
CA GLN A 163 -17.79 -9.38 -15.43
C GLN A 163 -16.28 -9.07 -15.50
N LYS A 164 -15.53 -9.74 -16.41
CA LYS A 164 -14.11 -9.49 -16.62
C LYS A 164 -13.89 -8.06 -17.11
N LYS A 165 -14.70 -7.60 -18.09
CA LYS A 165 -14.65 -6.22 -18.62
C LYS A 165 -14.94 -5.18 -17.54
N ILE A 166 -15.94 -5.43 -16.68
CA ILE A 166 -16.29 -4.53 -15.56
C ILE A 166 -15.13 -4.42 -14.56
N LYS A 167 -14.46 -5.55 -14.26
CA LYS A 167 -13.31 -5.56 -13.35
C LYS A 167 -12.14 -4.75 -13.92
N LEU A 168 -11.85 -4.90 -15.21
CA LEU A 168 -10.79 -4.13 -15.87
C LEU A 168 -11.13 -2.66 -15.99
N LEU A 169 -12.38 -2.29 -16.26
CA LEU A 169 -12.83 -0.89 -16.28
C LEU A 169 -12.63 -0.22 -14.91
N LYS A 170 -12.98 -0.90 -13.81
CA LYS A 170 -12.76 -0.39 -12.47
C LYS A 170 -11.27 -0.23 -12.12
N ARG A 171 -10.41 -1.10 -12.64
CA ARG A 171 -8.97 -0.98 -12.50
C ARG A 171 -8.45 0.21 -13.30
N LEU A 172 -8.85 0.34 -14.55
CA LEU A 172 -8.47 1.45 -15.42
C LEU A 172 -8.87 2.80 -14.79
N GLU A 173 -10.08 2.90 -14.23
CA GLU A 173 -10.57 4.11 -13.55
C GLU A 173 -9.61 4.56 -12.44
N ILE A 174 -9.11 3.63 -11.63
CA ILE A 174 -8.17 3.97 -10.53
C ILE A 174 -6.80 4.35 -11.08
N ILE A 175 -6.27 3.63 -12.06
CA ILE A 175 -4.98 3.93 -12.67
C ILE A 175 -5.01 5.31 -13.32
N GLU A 176 -6.07 5.63 -14.08
CA GLU A 176 -6.26 6.95 -14.68
C GLU A 176 -6.43 8.06 -13.62
N ALA A 177 -7.13 7.79 -12.51
CA ALA A 177 -7.26 8.74 -11.43
C ALA A 177 -5.91 9.09 -10.81
N PHE A 178 -5.01 8.12 -10.60
CA PHE A 178 -3.64 8.38 -10.14
C PHE A 178 -2.84 9.16 -11.18
N ARG A 179 -2.88 8.74 -12.45
CA ARG A 179 -2.16 9.37 -13.54
C ARG A 179 -2.56 10.84 -13.72
N LEU A 180 -3.86 11.15 -13.71
CA LEU A 180 -4.37 12.51 -13.90
C LEU A 180 -4.18 13.41 -12.69
N SER A 181 -4.22 12.86 -11.48
CA SER A 181 -4.07 13.65 -10.25
C SER A 181 -2.62 13.92 -9.85
N GLY A 182 -1.65 13.19 -10.43
CA GLY A 182 -0.24 13.25 -10.03
C GLY A 182 0.02 12.68 -8.61
N ASN A 183 -0.97 12.01 -8.00
CA ASN A 183 -0.78 11.35 -6.72
C ASN A 183 -0.03 10.03 -6.89
N LYS A 184 0.91 9.76 -5.99
CA LYS A 184 1.68 8.53 -6.01
C LYS A 184 0.89 7.40 -5.35
N PRO A 185 0.79 6.20 -5.99
CA PRO A 185 0.09 5.06 -5.40
C PRO A 185 0.66 4.63 -4.04
N GLU A 186 1.96 4.81 -3.79
CA GLU A 186 2.61 4.51 -2.52
C GLU A 186 2.03 5.30 -1.33
N TRP A 187 1.41 6.47 -1.57
CA TRP A 187 0.79 7.27 -0.51
C TRP A 187 -0.47 6.63 0.10
N MET A 188 -0.94 5.52 -0.45
CA MET A 188 -1.95 4.67 0.20
C MET A 188 -1.40 3.94 1.44
N VAL A 189 -0.07 3.94 1.62
CA VAL A 189 0.64 3.47 2.80
C VAL A 189 1.18 4.68 3.56
N LEU A 190 0.93 4.71 4.86
CA LEU A 190 1.23 5.84 5.73
C LEU A 190 2.55 5.61 6.47
N ASN A 191 3.47 6.56 6.37
CA ASN A 191 4.68 6.64 7.20
C ASN A 191 4.50 7.61 8.37
N VAL A 192 3.54 8.54 8.23
CA VAL A 192 3.24 9.58 9.22
C VAL A 192 1.73 9.70 9.39
N ILE A 193 1.27 9.82 10.64
CA ILE A 193 -0.14 10.04 10.97
C ILE A 193 -0.33 11.47 11.47
N PRO A 194 -1.22 12.27 10.84
CA PRO A 194 -1.58 13.58 11.36
C PRO A 194 -2.40 13.45 12.65
N VAL A 195 -2.13 14.34 13.61
CA VAL A 195 -2.88 14.42 14.86
C VAL A 195 -3.81 15.62 14.80
N ILE A 196 -5.11 15.40 14.98
CA ILE A 196 -6.09 16.47 14.96
C ILE A 196 -5.89 17.42 16.16
N PRO A 197 -6.21 18.71 16.04
CA PRO A 197 -6.08 19.70 17.11
C PRO A 197 -6.82 19.29 18.39
N PRO A 198 -6.35 19.74 19.57
CA PRO A 198 -6.96 19.43 20.87
C PRO A 198 -8.43 19.83 20.97
N ASP A 199 -8.82 20.94 20.35
CA ASP A 199 -10.22 21.43 20.34
C ASP A 199 -11.20 20.43 19.70
N LEU A 200 -10.70 19.59 18.77
CA LEU A 200 -11.49 18.55 18.11
C LEU A 200 -11.53 17.23 18.88
N ARG A 201 -10.71 17.09 19.93
CA ARG A 201 -10.64 15.93 20.83
C ARG A 201 -10.52 16.38 22.27
N PRO A 202 -11.51 17.11 22.81
CA PRO A 202 -11.41 17.78 24.10
C PRO A 202 -11.24 16.82 25.25
N MET A 203 -10.59 17.31 26.32
CA MET A 203 -10.48 16.68 27.62
C MET A 203 -10.91 17.69 28.67
N VAL A 204 -12.02 17.39 29.32
CA VAL A 204 -12.67 18.33 30.27
C VAL A 204 -12.63 17.74 31.68
N MET A 205 -12.26 18.54 32.65
CA MET A 205 -12.31 18.17 34.03
C MET A 205 -13.75 18.26 34.54
N LEU A 206 -14.22 17.21 35.18
CA LEU A 206 -15.51 17.11 35.86
C LEU A 206 -15.35 17.38 37.36
N ASP A 207 -16.46 17.66 38.02
CA ASP A 207 -16.50 17.79 39.48
C ASP A 207 -15.95 16.51 40.14
N GLY A 208 -15.13 16.68 41.21
CA GLY A 208 -14.49 15.56 41.89
C GLY A 208 -13.18 15.06 41.27
N GLY A 209 -12.51 15.87 40.41
CA GLY A 209 -11.17 15.57 39.88
C GLY A 209 -11.14 14.49 38.79
N ARG A 210 -12.30 14.10 38.26
CA ARG A 210 -12.42 13.17 37.13
C ARG A 210 -12.34 13.92 35.82
N TYR A 211 -11.87 13.24 34.76
CA TYR A 211 -11.77 13.80 33.43
C TYR A 211 -12.69 13.08 32.46
N ALA A 212 -13.49 13.83 31.71
CA ALA A 212 -14.16 13.33 30.51
C ALA A 212 -13.25 13.58 29.31
N THR A 213 -12.98 12.56 28.53
CA THR A 213 -12.10 12.67 27.37
C THR A 213 -12.76 12.07 26.13
N SER A 214 -12.40 12.62 24.96
CA SER A 214 -12.80 12.05 23.70
C SER A 214 -12.18 10.66 23.50
N ASP A 215 -12.93 9.74 22.90
CA ASP A 215 -12.46 8.39 22.54
C ASP A 215 -11.19 8.44 21.66
N LEU A 216 -11.04 9.46 20.83
CA LEU A 216 -9.86 9.67 19.97
C LEU A 216 -8.56 9.79 20.78
N ASN A 217 -8.59 10.39 21.97
CA ASN A 217 -7.41 10.49 22.81
C ASN A 217 -6.90 9.12 23.26
N ASP A 218 -7.81 8.18 23.52
CA ASP A 218 -7.43 6.80 23.85
C ASP A 218 -6.88 6.05 22.63
N LEU A 219 -7.48 6.24 21.45
CA LEU A 219 -7.01 5.64 20.21
C LEU A 219 -5.62 6.18 19.80
N TYR A 220 -5.38 7.49 19.87
CA TYR A 220 -4.05 8.07 19.63
C TYR A 220 -3.03 7.57 20.65
N ARG A 221 -3.39 7.49 21.93
CA ARG A 221 -2.51 6.95 22.97
C ARG A 221 -2.10 5.51 22.68
N ARG A 222 -3.03 4.67 22.19
CA ARG A 222 -2.74 3.30 21.79
C ARG A 222 -1.73 3.26 20.63
N VAL A 223 -1.91 4.09 19.61
CA VAL A 223 -0.97 4.20 18.49
C VAL A 223 0.42 4.61 18.99
N ILE A 224 0.51 5.67 19.78
CA ILE A 224 1.78 6.17 20.33
C ILE A 224 2.49 5.09 21.16
N ASN A 225 1.77 4.40 22.05
CA ASN A 225 2.34 3.35 22.90
C ASN A 225 2.86 2.17 22.06
N ARG A 226 2.12 1.73 21.04
CA ARG A 226 2.56 0.65 20.12
C ARG A 226 3.76 1.09 19.29
N ASN A 227 3.74 2.33 18.80
CA ASN A 227 4.84 2.89 18.02
C ASN A 227 6.14 2.99 18.83
N ASN A 228 6.05 3.51 20.05
CA ASN A 228 7.21 3.63 20.94
C ASN A 228 7.75 2.25 21.36
N ARG A 229 6.85 1.29 21.58
CA ARG A 229 7.25 -0.09 21.88
C ARG A 229 7.97 -0.72 20.69
N LEU A 230 7.45 -0.55 19.47
CA LEU A 230 8.11 -1.04 18.27
C LEU A 230 9.48 -0.39 18.06
N LYS A 231 9.60 0.94 18.22
CA LYS A 231 10.90 1.63 18.14
C LYS A 231 11.92 1.01 19.09
N ARG A 232 11.53 0.81 20.37
CA ARG A 232 12.40 0.17 21.36
C ARG A 232 12.80 -1.27 20.99
N MET A 233 11.89 -2.07 20.40
CA MET A 233 12.20 -3.44 19.96
C MET A 233 13.17 -3.45 18.79
N LEU A 234 13.05 -2.49 17.86
CA LEU A 234 13.99 -2.31 16.76
C LEU A 234 15.38 -1.88 17.25
N GLU A 235 15.46 -0.95 18.22
CA GLU A 235 16.72 -0.50 18.83
C GLU A 235 17.43 -1.63 19.62
N LEU A 236 16.67 -2.55 20.18
CA LEU A 236 17.18 -3.70 20.94
C LEU A 236 17.47 -4.91 20.04
N GLU A 237 17.32 -4.79 18.72
CA GLU A 237 17.49 -5.91 17.76
C GLU A 237 16.74 -7.18 18.21
N ALA A 238 15.48 -7.00 18.66
CA ALA A 238 14.65 -8.11 19.13
C ALA A 238 14.43 -9.16 18.03
N PRO A 239 14.15 -10.42 18.37
CA PRO A 239 13.87 -11.47 17.39
C PRO A 239 12.74 -11.07 16.42
N ASP A 240 12.88 -11.42 15.14
CA ASP A 240 11.97 -11.05 14.06
C ASP A 240 10.50 -11.38 14.34
N ILE A 241 10.23 -12.49 15.01
CA ILE A 241 8.86 -12.88 15.36
C ILE A 241 8.19 -11.87 16.30
N ILE A 242 8.96 -11.26 17.21
CA ILE A 242 8.46 -10.23 18.13
C ILE A 242 8.24 -8.93 17.36
N ILE A 243 9.21 -8.53 16.53
CA ILE A 243 9.10 -7.33 15.69
C ILE A 243 7.89 -7.43 14.75
N ARG A 244 7.68 -8.56 14.09
CA ARG A 244 6.52 -8.79 13.22
C ARG A 244 5.20 -8.68 13.98
N ASN A 245 5.12 -9.23 15.18
CA ASN A 245 3.92 -9.13 16.02
C ASN A 245 3.65 -7.67 16.46
N GLU A 246 4.67 -6.90 16.84
CA GLU A 246 4.51 -5.48 17.18
C GLU A 246 4.12 -4.63 15.96
N LYS A 247 4.71 -4.90 14.77
CA LYS A 247 4.29 -4.27 13.51
C LYS A 247 2.81 -4.54 13.21
N ARG A 248 2.34 -5.79 13.38
CA ARG A 248 0.93 -6.16 13.23
C ARG A 248 0.03 -5.41 14.21
N MET A 249 0.42 -5.34 15.49
CA MET A 249 -0.35 -4.61 16.51
C MET A 249 -0.38 -3.11 16.26
N LEU A 250 0.68 -2.53 15.65
CA LEU A 250 0.69 -1.14 15.22
C LEU A 250 -0.30 -0.92 14.08
N GLN A 251 -0.32 -1.80 13.06
CA GLN A 251 -1.31 -1.77 11.98
C GLN A 251 -2.74 -1.80 12.53
N GLU A 252 -3.05 -2.73 13.44
CA GLU A 252 -4.37 -2.84 14.08
C GLU A 252 -4.76 -1.59 14.88
N ALA A 253 -3.80 -0.95 15.56
CA ALA A 253 -4.05 0.26 16.32
C ALA A 253 -4.38 1.46 15.42
N VAL A 254 -3.70 1.58 14.27
CA VAL A 254 -3.97 2.62 13.28
C VAL A 254 -5.30 2.35 12.56
N ASP A 255 -5.60 1.10 12.23
CA ASP A 255 -6.90 0.73 11.66
C ASP A 255 -8.06 1.11 12.57
N ALA A 256 -7.92 0.87 13.88
CA ALA A 256 -8.92 1.27 14.87
C ALA A 256 -9.04 2.80 15.01
N LEU A 257 -7.95 3.55 14.88
CA LEU A 257 -7.98 5.02 14.91
C LEU A 257 -8.78 5.58 13.73
N ILE A 258 -8.57 5.03 12.53
CA ILE A 258 -9.22 5.53 11.29
C ILE A 258 -10.66 5.05 11.18
N ASP A 259 -10.92 3.74 11.31
CA ASP A 259 -12.26 3.13 11.15
C ASP A 259 -12.41 1.90 12.05
N ASN A 260 -12.76 2.12 13.31
CA ASN A 260 -12.86 1.08 14.33
C ASN A 260 -13.94 0.05 13.99
N GLY A 261 -13.59 -1.23 13.96
CA GLY A 261 -14.50 -2.32 13.63
C GLY A 261 -14.58 -2.68 12.14
N ARG A 262 -13.83 -1.99 11.27
CA ARG A 262 -13.74 -2.35 9.86
C ARG A 262 -12.91 -3.62 9.63
N HIS A 263 -11.95 -3.88 10.48
CA HIS A 263 -11.16 -5.10 10.51
C HIS A 263 -11.20 -5.74 11.89
N GLY A 264 -11.69 -6.97 11.96
CA GLY A 264 -11.79 -7.74 13.21
C GLY A 264 -12.79 -7.17 14.22
N ARG A 265 -12.58 -7.48 15.51
CA ARG A 265 -13.42 -6.98 16.60
C ARG A 265 -13.08 -5.51 16.89
N PRO A 266 -14.10 -4.66 17.08
CA PRO A 266 -13.85 -3.26 17.41
C PRO A 266 -13.14 -3.15 18.77
N VAL A 267 -12.27 -2.16 18.86
CA VAL A 267 -11.67 -1.77 20.14
C VAL A 267 -12.73 -1.14 21.02
N THR A 268 -12.87 -1.65 22.22
CA THR A 268 -13.89 -1.22 23.19
C THR A 268 -13.28 -0.47 24.36
N GLY A 269 -14.07 0.43 24.92
CA GLY A 269 -13.81 1.11 26.17
C GLY A 269 -14.59 0.46 27.35
N PRO A 270 -14.83 1.21 28.42
CA PRO A 270 -15.65 0.75 29.54
C PRO A 270 -17.03 0.29 29.08
N ASN A 271 -17.58 -0.72 29.73
CA ASN A 271 -18.89 -1.32 29.42
C ASN A 271 -19.00 -1.93 28.01
N ASN A 272 -17.91 -2.42 27.43
CA ASN A 272 -17.85 -3.00 26.08
C ASN A 272 -18.39 -2.08 24.96
N ARG A 273 -18.46 -0.77 25.18
CA ARG A 273 -18.83 0.19 24.16
C ARG A 273 -17.68 0.36 23.16
N ALA A 274 -17.96 0.21 21.87
CA ALA A 274 -16.98 0.48 20.83
C ALA A 274 -16.54 1.96 20.88
N LEU A 275 -15.21 2.22 20.82
CA LEU A 275 -14.68 3.57 20.78
C LEU A 275 -14.97 4.21 19.42
N LYS A 276 -15.37 5.48 19.43
CA LYS A 276 -15.62 6.25 18.21
C LYS A 276 -14.30 6.59 17.51
N SER A 277 -14.16 6.13 16.27
CA SER A 277 -13.01 6.40 15.41
C SER A 277 -13.12 7.75 14.69
N LEU A 278 -12.08 8.14 13.95
CA LEU A 278 -12.12 9.32 13.07
C LEU A 278 -13.26 9.23 12.05
N SER A 279 -13.47 8.06 11.46
CA SER A 279 -14.56 7.80 10.52
C SER A 279 -15.93 8.02 11.14
N ASP A 280 -16.15 7.57 12.38
CA ASP A 280 -17.42 7.71 13.10
C ASP A 280 -17.73 9.17 13.47
N MET A 281 -16.70 10.01 13.61
CA MET A 281 -16.88 11.45 13.83
C MET A 281 -17.33 12.20 12.58
N LEU A 282 -17.15 11.61 11.40
CA LEU A 282 -17.57 12.22 10.12
C LEU A 282 -18.93 11.71 9.65
N LYS A 283 -19.24 10.43 9.98
CA LYS A 283 -20.45 9.71 9.53
C LYS A 283 -21.68 9.99 10.39
N GLY A 284 -22.84 9.75 9.81
CA GLY A 284 -24.12 9.63 10.50
C GLY A 284 -24.78 10.97 10.86
N LYS A 285 -25.89 10.88 11.64
CA LYS A 285 -26.69 12.03 12.04
C LYS A 285 -25.96 13.00 12.96
N GLN A 286 -25.05 12.47 13.78
CA GLN A 286 -24.22 13.23 14.72
C GLN A 286 -22.83 13.52 14.18
N GLY A 287 -22.57 13.19 12.91
CA GLY A 287 -21.29 13.45 12.25
C GLY A 287 -21.15 14.91 11.86
N ARG A 288 -19.90 15.37 11.73
CA ARG A 288 -19.55 16.77 11.44
C ARG A 288 -20.17 17.31 10.15
N PHE A 289 -20.27 16.49 9.11
CA PHE A 289 -20.89 16.90 7.84
C PHE A 289 -22.37 17.27 7.94
N ARG A 290 -23.09 16.73 8.92
CA ARG A 290 -24.52 17.03 9.11
C ARG A 290 -24.80 18.05 10.20
N GLN A 291 -23.90 18.22 11.17
CA GLN A 291 -24.11 19.11 12.31
C GLN A 291 -23.35 20.43 12.18
N ASN A 292 -22.18 20.45 11.52
CA ASN A 292 -21.28 21.59 11.52
C ASN A 292 -21.02 22.17 10.12
N LEU A 293 -21.50 21.53 9.08
CA LEU A 293 -21.50 21.95 7.68
C LEU A 293 -22.93 21.92 7.13
#